data_c71b0efd5273afe6b0f7d02c5ac271bc
#
_entry.id   c71b0efd5273afe6b0f7d02c5ac271bc
#
_cell.length_a   1.000
_cell.length_b   1.000
_cell.length_c   1.000
_cell.angle_alpha   90.00
_cell.angle_beta   90.00
_cell.angle_gamma   90.00
#
_symmetry.space_group_name_H-M   'P 1'
#
loop_
_entity.id
_entity.type
_entity.pdbx_description
1 polymer ?
#
loop_
_entity_poly.entity_id
_entity_poly.type
_entity_poly.pdbx_seq_one_letter_code
_entity_poly.pdbx_strand_id
1 'polypeptide(L)'
;RSTNNELVLLDMGTGLRNFGNSILKEKTQISDINIVLSHFHYDHILGFLMFVPLFVDKFNVNIFAPGESDQEIKTKFESFLNSNFWPVNMEMLSANINFNHYSSDPINITNNVKVITSPHGHPGGASSIRVEIDRFSVTYVTDCEHPESHLNQNVIDIAKNTDILIHDAQYTPEQMPNHKGWGHSTWEHCTEVASKAKAKKLVLFHHNPDHGDSILEGIEQEAKKLFE
;
A
#
# COMPACT_ATOMS: atom_id res chain seq x y z
N ARG A 1 -0.56 12.67 -5.00
CA ARG A 1 -0.29 14.06 -4.54
C ARG A 1 -1.48 14.94 -4.90
N SER A 2 -2.00 15.69 -3.95
CA SER A 2 -3.12 16.62 -4.16
C SER A 2 -2.68 17.89 -4.91
N THR A 3 -3.66 18.69 -5.34
CA THR A 3 -3.42 20.01 -5.93
C THR A 3 -2.73 20.97 -4.94
N ASN A 4 -2.87 20.75 -3.63
CA ASN A 4 -2.25 21.52 -2.56
C ASN A 4 -0.88 20.97 -2.11
N ASN A 5 -0.25 20.09 -2.89
CA ASN A 5 1.00 19.39 -2.56
C ASN A 5 0.94 18.42 -1.36
N GLU A 6 -0.25 18.05 -0.91
CA GLU A 6 -0.42 16.99 0.10
C GLU A 6 0.03 15.64 -0.47
N LEU A 7 0.85 14.94 0.29
CA LEU A 7 1.45 13.68 -0.11
C LEU A 7 0.92 12.54 0.74
N VAL A 8 0.42 11.51 0.07
CA VAL A 8 0.11 10.22 0.68
C VAL A 8 0.91 9.14 -0.03
N LEU A 9 1.61 8.33 0.72
CA LEU A 9 2.33 7.14 0.27
C LEU A 9 1.59 5.91 0.78
N LEU A 10 1.55 4.88 -0.04
CA LEU A 10 0.95 3.59 0.29
C LEU A 10 2.08 2.58 0.45
N ASP A 11 2.21 2.05 1.65
CA ASP A 11 3.29 1.21 2.11
C ASP A 11 4.70 1.85 2.08
N MET A 12 5.66 1.13 2.63
CA MET A 12 7.07 1.52 2.75
C MET A 12 7.99 0.43 2.18
N GLY A 13 7.64 -0.14 1.02
CA GLY A 13 8.51 -1.07 0.30
C GLY A 13 9.82 -0.40 -0.15
N THR A 14 10.72 -1.17 -0.78
CA THR A 14 12.07 -0.71 -1.16
C THR A 14 12.09 0.50 -2.10
N GLY A 15 11.00 0.74 -2.86
CA GLY A 15 10.82 1.92 -3.71
C GLY A 15 10.85 3.24 -2.94
N LEU A 16 10.54 3.22 -1.64
CA LEU A 16 10.54 4.40 -0.78
C LEU A 16 11.91 5.09 -0.73
N ARG A 17 13.02 4.33 -0.83
CA ARG A 17 14.38 4.88 -0.90
C ARG A 17 14.55 5.84 -2.08
N ASN A 18 14.18 5.42 -3.27
CA ASN A 18 14.33 6.24 -4.47
C ASN A 18 13.41 7.46 -4.42
N PHE A 19 12.20 7.29 -3.94
CA PHE A 19 11.25 8.37 -3.74
C PHE A 19 11.76 9.41 -2.73
N GLY A 20 12.32 8.98 -1.58
CA GLY A 20 12.92 9.87 -0.59
C GLY A 20 14.07 10.70 -1.17
N ASN A 21 14.93 10.08 -1.99
CA ASN A 21 15.99 10.78 -2.69
C ASN A 21 15.45 11.81 -3.71
N SER A 22 14.34 11.53 -4.37
CA SER A 22 13.72 12.47 -5.32
C SER A 22 13.14 13.69 -4.62
N ILE A 23 12.45 13.52 -3.48
CA ILE A 23 11.92 14.62 -2.67
C ILE A 23 13.03 15.59 -2.22
N LEU A 24 14.21 15.06 -1.87
CA LEU A 24 15.33 15.89 -1.43
C LEU A 24 15.96 16.68 -2.58
N LYS A 25 15.94 16.14 -3.79
CA LYS A 25 16.47 16.80 -4.99
C LYS A 25 15.52 17.82 -5.55
N GLU A 26 14.23 17.55 -5.48
CA GLU A 26 13.21 18.49 -5.88
C GLU A 26 13.19 19.66 -4.89
N LYS A 27 13.18 20.89 -5.38
CA LYS A 27 12.97 22.09 -4.56
C LYS A 27 11.48 22.19 -4.15
N THR A 28 10.94 21.09 -3.63
CA THR A 28 9.55 21.02 -3.21
C THR A 28 9.39 21.64 -1.82
N GLN A 29 8.25 22.27 -1.59
CA GLN A 29 7.86 22.77 -0.27
C GLN A 29 7.16 21.70 0.58
N ILE A 30 7.38 20.42 0.29
CA ILE A 30 6.81 19.32 1.07
C ILE A 30 7.53 19.27 2.40
N SER A 31 6.78 19.41 3.49
CA SER A 31 7.23 19.16 4.85
C SER A 31 6.52 17.96 5.46
N ASP A 32 5.26 17.72 5.05
CA ASP A 32 4.41 16.69 5.62
C ASP A 32 4.31 15.49 4.68
N ILE A 33 4.72 14.33 5.19
CA ILE A 33 4.72 13.06 4.49
C ILE A 33 3.77 12.13 5.24
N ASN A 34 2.69 11.73 4.62
CA ASN A 34 1.74 10.81 5.20
C ASN A 34 1.90 9.43 4.55
N ILE A 35 2.11 8.41 5.35
CA ILE A 35 2.32 7.04 4.91
C ILE A 35 1.22 6.18 5.51
N VAL A 36 0.53 5.42 4.70
CA VAL A 36 -0.51 4.49 5.15
C VAL A 36 -0.06 3.08 4.81
N LEU A 37 0.11 2.25 5.84
CA LEU A 37 0.51 0.84 5.70
C LEU A 37 -0.69 -0.05 5.53
N SER A 38 -0.60 -0.99 4.61
CA SER A 38 -1.53 -2.10 4.48
C SER A 38 -1.34 -3.13 5.59
N HIS A 39 -0.09 -3.50 5.89
CA HIS A 39 0.32 -4.45 6.93
C HIS A 39 1.83 -4.39 7.19
N PHE A 40 2.36 -5.29 8.04
CA PHE A 40 3.76 -5.24 8.52
C PHE A 40 4.69 -6.29 7.93
N HIS A 41 4.39 -6.93 6.79
CA HIS A 41 5.38 -7.80 6.17
C HIS A 41 6.59 -7.00 5.65
N TYR A 42 7.75 -7.65 5.57
CA TYR A 42 9.03 -6.97 5.31
C TYR A 42 9.05 -6.19 4.00
N ASP A 43 8.50 -6.72 2.95
CA ASP A 43 8.43 -6.09 1.63
C ASP A 43 7.60 -4.80 1.62
N HIS A 44 6.71 -4.61 2.62
CA HIS A 44 5.92 -3.40 2.81
C HIS A 44 6.54 -2.39 3.78
N ILE A 45 7.56 -2.75 4.57
CA ILE A 45 8.19 -1.86 5.57
C ILE A 45 9.69 -1.67 5.39
N LEU A 46 10.38 -2.49 4.59
CA LEU A 46 11.83 -2.50 4.49
C LEU A 46 12.41 -1.16 4.02
N GLY A 47 11.69 -0.41 3.22
CA GLY A 47 12.09 0.92 2.74
C GLY A 47 12.20 1.97 3.84
N PHE A 48 11.55 1.78 5.00
CA PHE A 48 11.67 2.66 6.16
C PHE A 48 13.13 2.86 6.56
N LEU A 49 13.92 1.78 6.59
CA LEU A 49 15.33 1.81 6.96
C LEU A 49 16.18 2.73 6.07
N MET A 50 15.74 2.96 4.83
CA MET A 50 16.49 3.69 3.81
C MET A 50 15.81 4.99 3.37
N PHE A 51 14.79 5.43 4.09
CA PHE A 51 14.02 6.63 3.76
C PHE A 51 14.72 7.88 4.29
N VAL A 52 15.55 8.50 3.46
CA VAL A 52 16.40 9.64 3.84
C VAL A 52 15.64 10.80 4.50
N PRO A 53 14.37 11.14 4.15
CA PRO A 53 13.63 12.17 4.87
C PRO A 53 13.50 11.96 6.38
N LEU A 54 13.59 10.74 6.90
CA LEU A 54 13.60 10.48 8.35
C LEU A 54 14.80 11.09 9.08
N PHE A 55 15.89 11.38 8.36
CA PHE A 55 17.12 11.96 8.90
C PHE A 55 17.19 13.49 8.74
N VAL A 56 16.09 14.14 8.34
CA VAL A 56 16.04 15.56 8.05
C VAL A 56 14.95 16.22 8.87
N ASP A 57 15.33 17.15 9.74
CA ASP A 57 14.48 17.80 10.76
C ASP A 57 13.30 18.63 10.22
N LYS A 58 13.35 19.01 8.95
CA LYS A 58 12.24 19.76 8.31
C LYS A 58 11.01 18.91 8.02
N PHE A 59 11.10 17.58 8.09
CA PHE A 59 9.98 16.71 7.73
C PHE A 59 9.15 16.28 8.94
N ASN A 60 7.83 16.31 8.75
CA ASN A 60 6.87 15.63 9.60
C ASN A 60 6.43 14.36 8.87
N VAL A 61 6.69 13.20 9.45
CA VAL A 61 6.34 11.90 8.88
C VAL A 61 5.25 11.28 9.72
N ASN A 62 4.03 11.24 9.19
CA ASN A 62 2.89 10.62 9.83
C ASN A 62 2.70 9.22 9.26
N ILE A 63 2.81 8.20 10.11
CA ILE A 63 2.65 6.80 9.74
C ILE A 63 1.34 6.31 10.32
N PHE A 64 0.44 5.88 9.45
CA PHE A 64 -0.82 5.26 9.80
C PHE A 64 -0.73 3.76 9.52
N ALA A 65 -1.00 2.91 10.50
CA ALA A 65 -0.85 1.48 10.37
C ALA A 65 -1.95 0.69 11.12
N PRO A 66 -2.22 -0.56 10.71
CA PRO A 66 -3.17 -1.40 11.44
C PRO A 66 -2.60 -1.77 12.82
N GLY A 67 -3.40 -1.63 13.87
CA GLY A 67 -3.02 -1.94 15.25
C GLY A 67 -4.06 -1.51 16.27
N GLU A 68 -3.80 -1.82 17.53
CA GLU A 68 -4.70 -1.51 18.64
C GLU A 68 -4.39 -0.14 19.29
N SER A 69 -3.15 0.36 19.09
CA SER A 69 -2.73 1.67 19.63
C SER A 69 -1.52 2.24 18.91
N ASP A 70 -1.34 3.57 19.01
CA ASP A 70 -0.17 4.28 18.47
C ASP A 70 1.14 3.78 19.10
N GLN A 71 1.09 3.43 20.38
CA GLN A 71 2.25 2.88 21.09
C GLN A 71 2.64 1.49 20.54
N GLU A 72 1.69 0.65 20.17
CA GLU A 72 1.96 -0.64 19.54
C GLU A 72 2.68 -0.45 18.20
N ILE A 73 2.19 0.48 17.36
CA ILE A 73 2.81 0.80 16.07
C ILE A 73 4.25 1.27 16.28
N LYS A 74 4.45 2.20 17.20
CA LYS A 74 5.79 2.70 17.56
C LYS A 74 6.72 1.56 17.98
N THR A 75 6.25 0.68 18.85
CA THR A 75 7.05 -0.46 19.34
C THR A 75 7.43 -1.43 18.22
N LYS A 76 6.56 -1.67 17.25
CA LYS A 76 6.89 -2.48 16.07
C LYS A 76 8.04 -1.86 15.27
N PHE A 77 8.02 -0.55 15.03
CA PHE A 77 9.10 0.15 14.34
C PHE A 77 10.39 0.21 15.15
N GLU A 78 10.32 0.41 16.46
CA GLU A 78 11.49 0.34 17.35
C GLU A 78 12.14 -1.05 17.32
N SER A 79 11.33 -2.11 17.30
CA SER A 79 11.82 -3.49 17.18
C SER A 79 12.44 -3.77 15.81
N PHE A 80 11.93 -3.16 14.76
CA PHE A 80 12.46 -3.26 13.40
C PHE A 80 13.83 -2.57 13.27
N LEU A 81 14.09 -1.49 14.03
CA LEU A 81 15.38 -0.81 14.14
C LEU A 81 16.34 -1.52 15.13
N ASN A 82 16.43 -2.83 15.03
CA ASN A 82 17.28 -3.64 15.92
C ASN A 82 18.76 -3.49 15.59
N SER A 83 19.56 -3.10 16.58
CA SER A 83 21.00 -2.84 16.42
C SER A 83 21.83 -4.02 15.89
N ASN A 84 21.35 -5.24 16.02
CA ASN A 84 22.01 -6.41 15.43
C ASN A 84 21.90 -6.47 13.91
N PHE A 85 20.90 -5.80 13.34
CA PHE A 85 20.61 -5.84 11.91
C PHE A 85 20.72 -4.47 11.23
N TRP A 86 20.55 -3.38 12.00
CA TRP A 86 20.58 -2.02 11.50
C TRP A 86 21.24 -1.07 12.52
N PRO A 87 22.26 -0.28 12.12
CA PRO A 87 23.05 0.52 13.06
C PRO A 87 22.37 1.82 13.52
N VAL A 88 21.12 2.07 13.09
CA VAL A 88 20.36 3.27 13.43
C VAL A 88 19.22 2.89 14.37
N ASN A 89 19.02 3.68 15.41
CA ASN A 89 17.86 3.59 16.30
C ASN A 89 16.92 4.79 16.08
N MET A 90 15.76 4.77 16.74
CA MET A 90 14.74 5.81 16.59
C MET A 90 15.23 7.20 17.00
N GLU A 91 16.11 7.30 18.01
CA GLU A 91 16.64 8.55 18.52
C GLU A 91 17.61 9.26 17.54
N MET A 92 18.17 8.53 16.59
CA MET A 92 19.04 9.07 15.54
C MET A 92 18.25 9.68 14.37
N LEU A 93 16.93 9.50 14.33
CA LEU A 93 16.08 10.06 13.31
C LEU A 93 15.74 11.49 13.67
N SER A 94 15.98 12.44 12.75
CA SER A 94 15.83 13.88 13.00
C SER A 94 14.44 14.41 12.64
N ALA A 95 13.68 13.68 11.80
CA ALA A 95 12.32 14.06 11.44
C ALA A 95 11.38 13.94 12.65
N ASN A 96 10.32 14.74 12.65
CA ASN A 96 9.21 14.56 13.58
C ASN A 96 8.35 13.38 13.08
N ILE A 97 8.39 12.24 13.79
CA ILE A 97 7.70 11.01 13.38
C ILE A 97 6.51 10.77 14.31
N ASN A 98 5.32 10.70 13.73
CA ASN A 98 4.09 10.42 14.42
C ASN A 98 3.55 9.05 13.99
N PHE A 99 3.34 8.17 14.96
CA PHE A 99 2.72 6.87 14.73
C PHE A 99 1.24 6.96 15.09
N ASN A 100 0.39 6.48 14.20
CA ASN A 100 -1.05 6.51 14.37
C ASN A 100 -1.61 5.15 14.01
N HIS A 101 -2.35 4.53 14.91
CA HIS A 101 -3.12 3.35 14.58
C HIS A 101 -4.38 3.75 13.80
N TYR A 102 -4.84 2.87 12.95
CA TYR A 102 -6.14 3.03 12.31
C TYR A 102 -7.02 1.80 12.56
N SER A 103 -8.32 2.07 12.61
CA SER A 103 -9.39 1.07 12.68
C SER A 103 -10.32 1.21 11.46
N SER A 104 -11.60 0.93 11.63
CA SER A 104 -12.61 1.08 10.57
C SER A 104 -13.01 2.52 10.25
N ASP A 105 -12.64 3.48 11.10
CA ASP A 105 -13.01 4.88 10.89
C ASP A 105 -12.13 5.54 9.83
N PRO A 106 -12.72 6.42 8.98
CA PRO A 106 -11.94 7.14 7.99
C PRO A 106 -10.92 8.08 8.62
N ILE A 107 -9.70 8.08 8.07
CA ILE A 107 -8.61 8.97 8.47
C ILE A 107 -8.71 10.24 7.62
N ASN A 108 -8.94 11.38 8.26
CA ASN A 108 -8.89 12.68 7.58
C ASN A 108 -7.49 13.26 7.73
N ILE A 109 -6.66 13.12 6.70
CA ILE A 109 -5.31 13.68 6.67
C ILE A 109 -5.40 15.20 6.59
N THR A 110 -6.26 15.69 5.70
CA THR A 110 -6.60 17.11 5.55
C THR A 110 -8.07 17.25 5.15
N ASN A 111 -8.54 18.47 4.94
CA ASN A 111 -9.90 18.69 4.43
C ASN A 111 -10.14 18.11 3.03
N ASN A 112 -9.07 17.89 2.25
CA ASN A 112 -9.15 17.44 0.86
C ASN A 112 -8.63 16.01 0.67
N VAL A 113 -8.06 15.39 1.71
CA VAL A 113 -7.47 14.06 1.66
C VAL A 113 -8.05 13.19 2.76
N LYS A 114 -8.77 12.18 2.33
CA LYS A 114 -9.40 11.19 3.19
C LYS A 114 -8.89 9.80 2.84
N VAL A 115 -8.62 8.99 3.84
CA VAL A 115 -8.23 7.59 3.70
C VAL A 115 -9.26 6.70 4.38
N ILE A 116 -9.67 5.65 3.69
CA ILE A 116 -10.59 4.62 4.17
C ILE A 116 -9.84 3.30 4.10
N THR A 117 -9.94 2.49 5.14
CA THR A 117 -9.32 1.16 5.17
C THR A 117 -10.37 0.08 5.37
N SER A 118 -10.10 -1.10 4.86
CA SER A 118 -10.98 -2.27 5.00
C SER A 118 -10.14 -3.55 5.08
N PRO A 119 -10.30 -4.37 6.12
CA PRO A 119 -9.54 -5.61 6.25
C PRO A 119 -9.94 -6.63 5.18
N HIS A 120 -8.97 -7.44 4.75
CA HIS A 120 -9.17 -8.55 3.83
C HIS A 120 -8.31 -9.77 4.20
N GLY A 121 -8.49 -10.89 3.45
CA GLY A 121 -7.79 -12.15 3.71
C GLY A 121 -6.33 -12.09 3.31
N HIS A 122 -5.44 -12.29 4.30
CA HIS A 122 -4.01 -12.44 4.15
C HIS A 122 -3.43 -13.06 5.43
N PRO A 123 -2.39 -13.93 5.37
CA PRO A 123 -1.70 -14.41 6.57
C PRO A 123 -1.17 -13.26 7.43
N GLY A 124 -1.57 -13.22 8.70
CA GLY A 124 -1.24 -12.10 9.59
C GLY A 124 -2.15 -10.89 9.48
N GLY A 125 -3.07 -10.86 8.52
CA GLY A 125 -4.00 -9.76 8.25
C GLY A 125 -3.39 -8.65 7.41
N ALA A 126 -4.20 -8.10 6.49
CA ALA A 126 -3.88 -6.92 5.70
C ALA A 126 -5.13 -6.07 5.45
N SER A 127 -4.94 -4.84 5.00
CA SER A 127 -6.02 -3.91 4.71
C SER A 127 -5.93 -3.36 3.30
N SER A 128 -7.05 -3.35 2.61
CA SER A 128 -7.23 -2.50 1.44
C SER A 128 -7.31 -1.04 1.87
N ILE A 129 -6.74 -0.15 1.08
CA ILE A 129 -6.66 1.28 1.37
C ILE A 129 -7.27 2.06 0.21
N ARG A 130 -8.28 2.89 0.49
CA ARG A 130 -8.82 3.85 -0.46
C ARG A 130 -8.41 5.26 -0.05
N VAL A 131 -7.79 5.97 -0.96
CA VAL A 131 -7.42 7.39 -0.80
C VAL A 131 -8.32 8.21 -1.70
N GLU A 132 -9.03 9.15 -1.10
CA GLU A 132 -9.84 10.16 -1.80
C GLU A 132 -9.11 11.50 -1.70
N ILE A 133 -8.74 12.06 -2.84
CA ILE A 133 -8.02 13.33 -2.96
C ILE A 133 -8.80 14.24 -3.90
N ASP A 134 -9.31 15.35 -3.39
CA ASP A 134 -10.17 16.28 -4.14
C ASP A 134 -11.39 15.53 -4.74
N ARG A 135 -11.36 15.31 -6.07
CA ARG A 135 -12.41 14.56 -6.81
C ARG A 135 -11.91 13.24 -7.37
N PHE A 136 -10.73 12.82 -6.98
CA PHE A 136 -10.06 11.64 -7.51
C PHE A 136 -9.89 10.58 -6.41
N SER A 137 -9.99 9.32 -6.78
CA SER A 137 -9.84 8.21 -5.83
C SER A 137 -8.91 7.13 -6.36
N VAL A 138 -8.07 6.63 -5.47
CA VAL A 138 -7.21 5.46 -5.71
C VAL A 138 -7.51 4.43 -4.64
N THR A 139 -7.75 3.19 -5.06
CA THR A 139 -7.88 2.06 -4.14
C THR A 139 -6.71 1.11 -4.35
N TYR A 140 -6.04 0.78 -3.27
CA TYR A 140 -4.87 -0.09 -3.21
C TYR A 140 -5.23 -1.36 -2.45
N VAL A 141 -5.17 -2.49 -3.13
CA VAL A 141 -5.49 -3.83 -2.63
C VAL A 141 -4.26 -4.69 -2.89
N THR A 142 -3.32 -4.66 -1.97
CA THR A 142 -2.15 -5.54 -1.99
C THR A 142 -2.35 -6.74 -1.09
N ASP A 143 -1.68 -7.86 -1.36
CA ASP A 143 -1.63 -9.04 -0.48
C ASP A 143 -3.03 -9.49 -0.08
N CYS A 144 -3.84 -9.77 -1.09
CA CYS A 144 -5.25 -10.10 -0.92
C CYS A 144 -5.55 -11.49 -1.51
N GLU A 145 -6.00 -12.40 -0.68
CA GLU A 145 -6.56 -13.67 -1.12
C GLU A 145 -8.09 -13.63 -1.03
N HIS A 146 -8.74 -13.96 -2.11
CA HIS A 146 -10.18 -14.12 -2.14
C HIS A 146 -10.60 -15.52 -1.68
N PRO A 147 -11.75 -15.65 -0.99
CA PRO A 147 -12.34 -16.97 -0.71
C PRO A 147 -12.54 -17.79 -2.00
N GLU A 148 -12.38 -19.10 -1.93
CA GLU A 148 -12.44 -19.99 -3.10
C GLU A 148 -13.74 -19.87 -3.93
N SER A 149 -14.85 -19.60 -3.28
CA SER A 149 -16.18 -19.63 -3.93
C SER A 149 -16.70 -18.27 -4.38
N HIS A 150 -16.03 -17.18 -3.99
CA HIS A 150 -16.50 -15.81 -4.28
C HIS A 150 -15.41 -14.77 -4.04
N LEU A 151 -15.56 -13.63 -4.65
CA LEU A 151 -14.69 -12.48 -4.34
C LEU A 151 -15.04 -11.89 -2.97
N ASN A 152 -14.03 -11.37 -2.29
CA ASN A 152 -14.22 -10.68 -1.02
C ASN A 152 -15.06 -9.40 -1.22
N GLN A 153 -16.23 -9.35 -0.61
CA GLN A 153 -17.17 -8.25 -0.77
C GLN A 153 -16.60 -6.92 -0.23
N ASN A 154 -15.84 -6.95 0.85
CA ASN A 154 -15.21 -5.76 1.40
C ASN A 154 -14.25 -5.11 0.40
N VAL A 155 -13.53 -5.93 -0.38
CA VAL A 155 -12.62 -5.44 -1.44
C VAL A 155 -13.41 -4.77 -2.57
N ILE A 156 -14.52 -5.39 -3.00
CA ILE A 156 -15.39 -4.79 -4.02
C ILE A 156 -15.98 -3.47 -3.53
N ASP A 157 -16.45 -3.43 -2.27
CA ASP A 157 -17.12 -2.26 -1.71
C ASP A 157 -16.17 -1.07 -1.53
N ILE A 158 -14.94 -1.30 -1.03
CA ILE A 158 -13.95 -0.24 -0.89
C ILE A 158 -13.46 0.27 -2.26
N ALA A 159 -13.40 -0.60 -3.27
CA ALA A 159 -13.01 -0.24 -4.63
C ALA A 159 -14.12 0.42 -5.46
N LYS A 160 -15.35 0.49 -4.94
CA LYS A 160 -16.51 0.96 -5.70
C LYS A 160 -16.32 2.34 -6.31
N ASN A 161 -16.50 2.42 -7.65
CA ASN A 161 -16.36 3.64 -8.46
C ASN A 161 -15.01 4.35 -8.28
N THR A 162 -13.94 3.63 -7.95
CA THR A 162 -12.60 4.23 -7.86
C THR A 162 -12.09 4.63 -9.24
N ASP A 163 -11.30 5.71 -9.29
CA ASP A 163 -10.68 6.14 -10.55
C ASP A 163 -9.53 5.21 -10.94
N ILE A 164 -8.74 4.75 -9.96
CA ILE A 164 -7.70 3.74 -10.16
C ILE A 164 -7.84 2.67 -9.08
N LEU A 165 -7.92 1.41 -9.52
CA LEU A 165 -7.74 0.24 -8.67
C LEU A 165 -6.34 -0.32 -8.92
N ILE A 166 -5.52 -0.41 -7.88
CA ILE A 166 -4.25 -1.12 -7.86
C ILE A 166 -4.50 -2.41 -7.07
N HIS A 167 -4.32 -3.56 -7.71
CA HIS A 167 -4.70 -4.84 -7.10
C HIS A 167 -3.59 -5.88 -7.23
N ASP A 168 -3.40 -6.67 -6.17
CA ASP A 168 -2.54 -7.86 -6.12
C ASP A 168 -2.86 -8.82 -7.26
N ALA A 169 -1.85 -9.14 -8.06
CA ALA A 169 -1.92 -10.03 -9.21
C ALA A 169 -0.72 -10.99 -9.24
N GLN A 170 -0.38 -11.56 -8.09
CA GLN A 170 0.85 -12.34 -7.94
C GLN A 170 0.83 -13.61 -8.78
N TYR A 171 -0.32 -14.26 -8.91
CA TYR A 171 -0.42 -15.55 -9.57
C TYR A 171 -1.23 -15.51 -10.86
N THR A 172 -0.96 -16.50 -11.73
CA THR A 172 -1.89 -16.86 -12.80
C THR A 172 -2.95 -17.84 -12.27
N PRO A 173 -4.09 -17.99 -12.96
CA PRO A 173 -5.11 -18.97 -12.56
C PRO A 173 -4.57 -20.39 -12.42
N GLU A 174 -3.60 -20.80 -13.27
CA GLU A 174 -2.96 -22.11 -13.23
C GLU A 174 -2.05 -22.30 -12.03
N GLN A 175 -1.45 -21.22 -11.52
CA GLN A 175 -0.57 -21.25 -10.36
C GLN A 175 -1.35 -21.26 -9.05
N MET A 176 -2.52 -20.62 -9.00
CA MET A 176 -3.31 -20.42 -7.78
C MET A 176 -3.60 -21.70 -6.98
N PRO A 177 -3.92 -22.85 -7.60
CA PRO A 177 -4.21 -24.08 -6.84
C PRO A 177 -3.08 -24.54 -5.91
N ASN A 178 -1.82 -24.24 -6.26
CA ASN A 178 -0.64 -24.58 -5.47
C ASN A 178 -0.24 -23.52 -4.43
N HIS A 179 -0.93 -22.35 -4.43
CA HIS A 179 -0.59 -21.22 -3.58
C HIS A 179 -1.77 -20.75 -2.71
N LYS A 180 -2.76 -21.61 -2.52
CA LYS A 180 -3.89 -21.33 -1.62
C LYS A 180 -3.39 -21.12 -0.18
N GLY A 181 -3.91 -20.08 0.48
CA GLY A 181 -3.50 -19.71 1.83
C GLY A 181 -2.22 -18.87 1.89
N TRP A 182 -1.65 -18.49 0.74
CA TRP A 182 -0.48 -17.62 0.68
C TRP A 182 -0.85 -16.13 0.74
N GLY A 183 -2.12 -15.81 0.61
CA GLY A 183 -2.61 -14.45 0.81
C GLY A 183 -2.63 -13.58 -0.44
N HIS A 184 -2.65 -14.18 -1.64
CA HIS A 184 -2.55 -13.45 -2.91
C HIS A 184 -3.65 -13.79 -3.91
N SER A 185 -3.77 -12.97 -4.94
CA SER A 185 -4.78 -13.08 -5.99
C SER A 185 -4.18 -13.45 -7.35
N THR A 186 -5.07 -13.82 -8.26
CA THR A 186 -4.75 -13.95 -9.69
C THR A 186 -5.12 -12.65 -10.42
N TRP A 187 -4.51 -12.41 -11.57
CA TRP A 187 -4.87 -11.30 -12.43
C TRP A 187 -6.34 -11.36 -12.91
N GLU A 188 -6.94 -12.57 -13.01
CA GLU A 188 -8.38 -12.73 -13.30
C GLU A 188 -9.24 -12.17 -12.15
N HIS A 189 -8.90 -12.48 -10.90
CA HIS A 189 -9.59 -11.89 -9.75
C HIS A 189 -9.55 -10.36 -9.80
N CYS A 190 -8.41 -9.77 -10.20
CA CYS A 190 -8.28 -8.32 -10.32
C CYS A 190 -9.26 -7.74 -11.34
N THR A 191 -9.38 -8.36 -12.51
CA THR A 191 -10.30 -7.90 -13.57
C THR A 191 -11.75 -8.03 -13.14
N GLU A 192 -12.11 -9.11 -12.45
CA GLU A 192 -13.45 -9.33 -11.94
C GLU A 192 -13.82 -8.32 -10.83
N VAL A 193 -12.89 -8.06 -9.88
CA VAL A 193 -13.07 -7.03 -8.85
C VAL A 193 -13.24 -5.66 -9.51
N ALA A 194 -12.36 -5.30 -10.46
CA ALA A 194 -12.41 -4.02 -11.15
C ALA A 194 -13.76 -3.80 -11.86
N SER A 195 -14.27 -4.84 -12.54
CA SER A 195 -15.54 -4.81 -13.25
C SER A 195 -16.72 -4.67 -12.28
N LYS A 196 -16.77 -5.48 -11.22
CA LYS A 196 -17.84 -5.41 -10.20
C LYS A 196 -17.83 -4.10 -9.43
N ALA A 197 -16.65 -3.58 -9.12
CA ALA A 197 -16.47 -2.30 -8.44
C ALA A 197 -16.72 -1.10 -9.37
N LYS A 198 -16.80 -1.30 -10.69
CA LYS A 198 -16.87 -0.22 -11.70
C LYS A 198 -15.67 0.73 -11.58
N ALA A 199 -14.48 0.18 -11.37
CA ALA A 199 -13.25 0.95 -11.40
C ALA A 199 -13.00 1.50 -12.81
N LYS A 200 -12.45 2.71 -12.93
CA LYS A 200 -12.20 3.32 -14.25
C LYS A 200 -10.89 2.84 -14.88
N LYS A 201 -9.92 2.48 -14.04
CA LYS A 201 -8.62 1.95 -14.46
C LYS A 201 -8.18 0.87 -13.49
N LEU A 202 -7.63 -0.22 -14.03
CA LEU A 202 -7.00 -1.30 -13.27
C LEU A 202 -5.49 -1.23 -13.45
N VAL A 203 -4.75 -1.41 -12.37
CA VAL A 203 -3.29 -1.62 -12.35
C VAL A 203 -3.03 -2.94 -11.65
N LEU A 204 -2.48 -3.90 -12.37
CA LEU A 204 -1.99 -5.14 -11.80
C LEU A 204 -0.68 -4.87 -11.04
N PHE A 205 -0.60 -5.35 -9.81
CA PHE A 205 0.48 -5.05 -8.90
C PHE A 205 0.93 -6.31 -8.16
N HIS A 206 2.02 -6.23 -7.40
CA HIS A 206 2.53 -7.31 -6.56
C HIS A 206 2.78 -8.62 -7.34
N HIS A 207 3.43 -8.50 -8.49
CA HIS A 207 3.73 -9.62 -9.37
C HIS A 207 4.68 -10.63 -8.73
N ASN A 208 4.52 -11.91 -9.06
CA ASN A 208 5.45 -12.95 -8.65
C ASN A 208 6.87 -12.60 -9.12
N PRO A 209 7.87 -12.62 -8.22
CA PRO A 209 9.26 -12.35 -8.59
C PRO A 209 9.84 -13.22 -9.71
N ASP A 210 9.27 -14.41 -9.91
CA ASP A 210 9.69 -15.34 -10.98
C ASP A 210 9.06 -15.00 -12.35
N HIS A 211 8.15 -14.02 -12.42
CA HIS A 211 7.56 -13.57 -13.66
C HIS A 211 8.46 -12.53 -14.34
N GLY A 212 9.15 -12.95 -15.42
CA GLY A 212 9.88 -12.03 -16.29
C GLY A 212 8.94 -11.19 -17.17
N ASP A 213 9.48 -10.15 -17.81
CA ASP A 213 8.72 -9.15 -18.57
C ASP A 213 7.77 -9.78 -19.62
N SER A 214 8.20 -10.83 -20.31
CA SER A 214 7.37 -11.50 -21.32
C SER A 214 6.11 -12.16 -20.74
N ILE A 215 6.19 -12.66 -19.50
CA ILE A 215 5.04 -13.23 -18.77
C ILE A 215 4.10 -12.09 -18.36
N LEU A 216 4.65 -10.99 -17.83
CA LEU A 216 3.88 -9.82 -17.43
C LEU A 216 3.17 -9.16 -18.62
N GLU A 217 3.83 -9.05 -19.78
CA GLU A 217 3.20 -8.57 -21.01
C GLU A 217 2.04 -9.47 -21.46
N GLY A 218 2.21 -10.79 -21.35
CA GLY A 218 1.13 -11.75 -21.62
C GLY A 218 -0.06 -11.59 -20.69
N ILE A 219 0.19 -11.47 -19.38
CA ILE A 219 -0.83 -11.22 -18.36
C ILE A 219 -1.58 -9.91 -18.66
N GLU A 220 -0.86 -8.83 -19.00
CA GLU A 220 -1.48 -7.54 -19.34
C GLU A 220 -2.41 -7.66 -20.55
N GLN A 221 -1.98 -8.38 -21.60
CA GLN A 221 -2.79 -8.59 -22.80
C GLN A 221 -4.07 -9.38 -22.50
N GLU A 222 -3.99 -10.44 -21.69
CA GLU A 222 -5.18 -11.21 -21.31
C GLU A 222 -6.11 -10.39 -20.42
N ALA A 223 -5.57 -9.67 -19.43
CA ALA A 223 -6.36 -8.82 -18.55
C ALA A 223 -7.10 -7.70 -19.33
N LYS A 224 -6.46 -7.10 -20.34
CA LYS A 224 -7.09 -6.10 -21.21
C LYS A 224 -8.30 -6.62 -22.00
N LYS A 225 -8.34 -7.91 -22.33
CA LYS A 225 -9.50 -8.52 -23.00
C LYS A 225 -10.73 -8.62 -22.09
N LEU A 226 -10.50 -8.70 -20.79
CA LEU A 226 -11.55 -8.89 -19.79
C LEU A 226 -11.99 -7.57 -19.13
N PHE A 227 -11.12 -6.58 -19.14
CA PHE A 227 -11.36 -5.28 -18.53
C PHE A 227 -10.98 -4.17 -19.51
N GLU A 228 -11.95 -3.72 -20.30
CA GLU A 228 -11.92 -2.52 -21.17
C GLU A 228 -13.01 -1.54 -20.76
#